data_49145651e039d67ab1903b2d912ba369
#
_entry.id   49145651e039d67ab1903b2d912ba369
#
_cell.length_a   1.000
_cell.length_b   1.000
_cell.length_c   1.000
_cell.angle_alpha   90.00
_cell.angle_beta   90.00
_cell.angle_gamma   90.00
#
_symmetry.space_group_name_H-M   'P 1'
#
loop_
_entity.id
_entity.type
_entity.pdbx_description
1 polymer ?
#
loop_
_entity_poly.entity_id
_entity_poly.type
_entity_poly.pdbx_seq_one_letter_code
_entity_poly.pdbx_strand_id
1 'polypeptide(L)'
;MERFWEHSWKRVDPERVAGYVQSIDMAPDALISALHRHGVKTVCDAGCGCGAYAMKLAANGFSVCGFDVSSRAVEIAQTLLEKAALAAELKTAGILSTGYADGTFDGVVCRDVLDHLPRAEAAAAVKELCRITKPGGIVIFTLDPLDEEYRTEPHRVNADGDYVY
;
A
#
# COMPACT_ATOMS: atom_id res chain seq x y z
N MET A 1 -6.80 13.77 -4.76
CA MET A 1 -6.61 12.31 -4.78
C MET A 1 -7.33 11.59 -3.63
N GLU A 2 -7.24 12.04 -2.37
CA GLU A 2 -7.93 11.42 -1.22
C GLU A 2 -9.44 11.21 -1.44
N ARG A 3 -10.16 12.23 -1.94
CA ARG A 3 -11.60 12.13 -2.22
C ARG A 3 -11.94 11.10 -3.29
N PHE A 4 -11.05 10.88 -4.25
CA PHE A 4 -11.22 9.89 -5.31
C PHE A 4 -11.19 8.47 -4.71
N TRP A 5 -10.16 8.13 -3.96
CA TRP A 5 -10.00 6.82 -3.35
C TRP A 5 -11.07 6.51 -2.32
N GLU A 6 -11.42 7.49 -1.46
CA GLU A 6 -12.51 7.33 -0.51
C GLU A 6 -13.85 7.05 -1.22
N HIS A 7 -14.12 7.73 -2.35
CA HIS A 7 -15.32 7.48 -3.15
C HIS A 7 -15.28 6.11 -3.83
N SER A 8 -14.15 5.72 -4.37
CA SER A 8 -13.97 4.42 -5.03
C SER A 8 -14.21 3.27 -4.05
N TRP A 9 -13.62 3.32 -2.87
CA TRP A 9 -13.81 2.29 -1.85
C TRP A 9 -15.23 2.23 -1.27
N LYS A 10 -15.97 3.33 -1.23
CA LYS A 10 -17.39 3.34 -0.84
C LYS A 10 -18.30 2.57 -1.81
N ARG A 11 -17.89 2.44 -3.06
CA ARG A 11 -18.65 1.74 -4.11
C ARG A 11 -18.28 0.27 -4.26
N VAL A 12 -17.22 -0.16 -3.59
CA VAL A 12 -16.74 -1.55 -3.67
C VAL A 12 -17.65 -2.45 -2.83
N ASP A 13 -18.07 -3.56 -3.43
CA ASP A 13 -18.82 -4.61 -2.74
C ASP A 13 -17.88 -5.38 -1.78
N PRO A 14 -18.17 -5.37 -0.45
CA PRO A 14 -17.34 -6.06 0.53
C PRO A 14 -17.23 -7.58 0.28
N GLU A 15 -18.27 -8.24 -0.26
CA GLU A 15 -18.23 -9.67 -0.54
C GLU A 15 -17.26 -9.97 -1.70
N ARG A 16 -17.26 -9.10 -2.73
CA ARG A 16 -16.31 -9.21 -3.83
C ARG A 16 -14.86 -9.02 -3.36
N VAL A 17 -14.63 -8.07 -2.46
CA VAL A 17 -13.29 -7.88 -1.85
C VAL A 17 -12.88 -9.10 -1.03
N ALA A 18 -13.79 -9.65 -0.23
CA ALA A 18 -13.52 -10.85 0.55
C ALA A 18 -13.15 -12.04 -0.36
N GLY A 19 -13.88 -12.23 -1.46
CA GLY A 19 -13.56 -13.25 -2.48
C GLY A 19 -12.19 -13.04 -3.10
N TYR A 20 -11.83 -11.81 -3.46
CA TYR A 20 -10.50 -11.46 -3.97
C TYR A 20 -9.42 -11.79 -2.95
N VAL A 21 -9.55 -11.36 -1.71
CA VAL A 21 -8.55 -11.61 -0.67
C VAL A 21 -8.38 -13.10 -0.38
N GLN A 22 -9.47 -13.87 -0.39
CA GLN A 22 -9.41 -15.33 -0.24
C GLN A 22 -8.69 -16.04 -1.40
N SER A 23 -8.67 -15.43 -2.58
CA SER A 23 -7.97 -15.98 -3.75
C SER A 23 -6.47 -15.72 -3.75
N ILE A 24 -5.97 -14.87 -2.83
CA ILE A 24 -4.55 -14.53 -2.77
C ILE A 24 -3.75 -15.70 -2.22
N ASP A 25 -2.72 -16.08 -2.96
CA ASP A 25 -1.73 -17.03 -2.45
C ASP A 25 -0.92 -16.39 -1.31
N MET A 26 -1.09 -16.91 -0.11
CA MET A 26 -0.39 -16.44 1.09
C MET A 26 1.05 -16.95 1.19
N ALA A 27 1.50 -17.84 0.28
CA ALA A 27 2.88 -18.28 0.24
C ALA A 27 3.87 -17.12 -0.02
N PRO A 28 5.12 -17.22 0.47
CA PRO A 28 6.12 -16.20 0.24
C PRO A 28 6.38 -15.97 -1.26
N ASP A 29 6.25 -14.74 -1.70
CA ASP A 29 6.67 -14.28 -3.02
C ASP A 29 8.09 -13.67 -2.99
N ALA A 30 8.52 -13.12 -4.10
CA ALA A 30 9.84 -12.50 -4.21
C ALA A 30 10.05 -11.34 -3.23
N LEU A 31 8.97 -10.57 -2.96
CA LEU A 31 8.98 -9.43 -2.05
C LEU A 31 9.08 -9.90 -0.59
N ILE A 32 8.24 -10.85 -0.17
CA ILE A 32 8.33 -11.50 1.15
C ILE A 32 9.74 -12.09 1.35
N SER A 33 10.26 -12.79 0.34
CA SER A 33 11.60 -13.37 0.38
C SER A 33 12.69 -12.30 0.52
N ALA A 34 12.54 -11.14 -0.11
CA ALA A 34 13.46 -10.01 0.05
C ALA A 34 13.42 -9.46 1.47
N LEU A 35 12.24 -9.25 2.05
CA LEU A 35 12.08 -8.78 3.44
C LEU A 35 12.76 -9.75 4.43
N HIS A 36 12.55 -11.04 4.27
CA HIS A 36 13.21 -12.05 5.12
C HIS A 36 14.74 -12.03 4.98
N ARG A 37 15.28 -11.94 3.75
CA ARG A 37 16.74 -11.84 3.52
C ARG A 37 17.35 -10.59 4.16
N HIS A 38 16.61 -9.51 4.24
CA HIS A 38 17.04 -8.27 4.93
C HIS A 38 16.79 -8.28 6.44
N GLY A 39 16.29 -9.39 6.99
CA GLY A 39 16.08 -9.54 8.44
C GLY A 39 14.96 -8.66 9.00
N VAL A 40 14.03 -8.20 8.14
CA VAL A 40 12.89 -7.37 8.53
C VAL A 40 12.03 -8.10 9.56
N LYS A 41 11.61 -7.38 10.60
CA LYS A 41 10.68 -7.84 11.63
C LYS A 41 9.41 -6.99 11.64
N THR A 42 9.60 -5.66 11.60
CA THR A 42 8.51 -4.69 11.58
C THR A 42 8.38 -4.13 10.17
N VAL A 43 7.20 -4.21 9.57
CA VAL A 43 6.94 -3.75 8.21
C VAL A 43 5.73 -2.82 8.16
N CYS A 44 5.83 -1.77 7.35
CA CYS A 44 4.70 -0.91 7.03
C CYS A 44 4.18 -1.22 5.64
N ASP A 45 2.87 -1.50 5.52
CA ASP A 45 2.15 -1.58 4.24
C ASP A 45 1.58 -0.20 3.92
N ALA A 46 2.23 0.52 3.03
CA ALA A 46 1.92 1.90 2.68
C ALA A 46 0.94 1.97 1.51
N GLY A 47 -0.28 2.46 1.77
CA GLY A 47 -1.40 2.37 0.84
C GLY A 47 -2.00 0.97 0.84
N CYS A 48 -2.34 0.46 2.02
CA CYS A 48 -2.71 -0.95 2.23
C CYS A 48 -4.05 -1.36 1.58
N GLY A 49 -4.85 -0.41 1.11
CA GLY A 49 -6.16 -0.67 0.52
C GLY A 49 -7.03 -1.56 1.41
N CYS A 50 -7.56 -2.64 0.84
CA CYS A 50 -8.35 -3.64 1.59
C CYS A 50 -7.53 -4.57 2.49
N GLY A 51 -6.24 -4.33 2.67
CA GLY A 51 -5.38 -5.10 3.56
C GLY A 51 -4.90 -6.44 3.01
N ALA A 52 -5.09 -6.71 1.73
CA ALA A 52 -4.71 -7.97 1.11
C ALA A 52 -3.22 -8.31 1.32
N TYR A 53 -2.36 -7.32 1.11
CA TYR A 53 -0.93 -7.52 1.31
C TYR A 53 -0.52 -7.47 2.78
N ALA A 54 -1.16 -6.64 3.59
CA ALA A 54 -1.00 -6.65 5.05
C ALA A 54 -1.28 -8.03 5.65
N MET A 55 -2.34 -8.71 5.19
CA MET A 55 -2.66 -10.08 5.59
C MET A 55 -1.57 -11.07 5.17
N LYS A 56 -1.06 -10.95 3.94
CA LYS A 56 0.04 -11.80 3.45
C LYS A 56 1.32 -11.58 4.27
N LEU A 57 1.67 -10.35 4.60
CA LEU A 57 2.79 -10.01 5.47
C LEU A 57 2.62 -10.63 6.86
N ALA A 58 1.44 -10.46 7.47
CA ALA A 58 1.14 -11.02 8.79
C ALA A 58 1.20 -12.56 8.79
N ALA A 59 0.65 -13.21 7.77
CA ALA A 59 0.70 -14.66 7.60
C ALA A 59 2.14 -15.19 7.44
N ASN A 60 3.08 -14.36 6.98
CA ASN A 60 4.49 -14.68 6.84
C ASN A 60 5.35 -14.23 8.04
N GLY A 61 4.73 -13.91 9.18
CA GLY A 61 5.39 -13.73 10.46
C GLY A 61 5.96 -12.32 10.71
N PHE A 62 5.59 -11.32 9.91
CA PHE A 62 5.97 -9.93 10.18
C PHE A 62 5.02 -9.28 11.19
N SER A 63 5.56 -8.36 12.00
CA SER A 63 4.76 -7.39 12.74
C SER A 63 4.36 -6.27 11.79
N VAL A 64 3.06 -6.17 11.47
CA VAL A 64 2.56 -5.33 10.40
C VAL A 64 1.86 -4.10 10.94
N CYS A 65 2.27 -2.94 10.48
CA CYS A 65 1.47 -1.72 10.49
C CYS A 65 1.11 -1.36 9.05
N GLY A 66 0.10 -0.53 8.88
CA GLY A 66 -0.25 -0.05 7.54
C GLY A 66 -1.12 1.19 7.59
N PHE A 67 -1.26 1.82 6.46
CA PHE A 67 -2.18 2.95 6.32
C PHE A 67 -2.72 3.05 4.91
N ASP A 68 -3.90 3.63 4.81
CA ASP A 68 -4.49 4.05 3.54
C ASP A 68 -5.15 5.42 3.72
N VAL A 69 -5.28 6.16 2.63
CA VAL A 69 -5.95 7.47 2.64
C VAL A 69 -7.46 7.34 2.79
N SER A 70 -8.03 6.20 2.40
CA SER A 70 -9.45 5.89 2.53
C SER A 70 -9.74 5.23 3.87
N SER A 71 -10.56 5.88 4.70
CA SER A 71 -11.06 5.28 5.94
C SER A 71 -11.87 4.02 5.65
N ARG A 72 -12.61 4.01 4.54
CA ARG A 72 -13.42 2.86 4.13
C ARG A 72 -12.55 1.64 3.78
N ALA A 73 -11.43 1.85 3.09
CA ALA A 73 -10.47 0.79 2.80
C ALA A 73 -9.93 0.17 4.09
N VAL A 74 -9.51 1.01 5.04
CA VAL A 74 -9.01 0.59 6.35
C VAL A 74 -10.05 -0.22 7.13
N GLU A 75 -11.32 0.20 7.18
CA GLU A 75 -12.41 -0.54 7.81
C GLU A 75 -12.59 -1.95 7.20
N ILE A 76 -12.56 -2.05 5.88
CA ILE A 76 -12.64 -3.32 5.17
C ILE A 76 -11.45 -4.21 5.55
N ALA A 77 -10.23 -3.65 5.51
CA ALA A 77 -9.01 -4.35 5.83
C ALA A 77 -9.02 -4.91 7.27
N GLN A 78 -9.42 -4.11 8.24
CA GLN A 78 -9.55 -4.53 9.65
C GLN A 78 -10.54 -5.69 9.79
N THR A 79 -11.72 -5.58 9.15
CA THR A 79 -12.73 -6.65 9.17
C THR A 79 -12.19 -7.95 8.58
N LEU A 80 -11.42 -7.89 7.50
CA LEU A 80 -10.85 -9.08 6.86
C LEU A 80 -9.72 -9.70 7.69
N LEU A 81 -8.86 -8.89 8.31
CA LEU A 81 -7.83 -9.36 9.24
C LEU A 81 -8.43 -10.09 10.44
N GLU A 82 -9.47 -9.52 11.05
CA GLU A 82 -10.20 -10.16 12.17
C GLU A 82 -10.78 -11.52 11.77
N LYS A 83 -11.44 -11.60 10.60
CA LYS A 83 -11.99 -12.85 10.06
C LYS A 83 -10.93 -13.93 9.81
N ALA A 84 -9.73 -13.50 9.41
CA ALA A 84 -8.59 -14.39 9.16
C ALA A 84 -7.78 -14.73 10.43
N ALA A 85 -8.12 -14.17 11.59
CA ALA A 85 -7.34 -14.23 12.81
C ALA A 85 -5.88 -13.79 12.63
N LEU A 86 -5.66 -12.79 11.78
CA LEU A 86 -4.37 -12.14 11.55
C LEU A 86 -4.33 -10.79 12.23
N ALA A 87 -3.15 -10.37 12.71
CA ALA A 87 -2.96 -9.10 13.38
C ALA A 87 -2.16 -8.12 12.50
N ALA A 88 -2.70 -6.92 12.33
CA ALA A 88 -2.00 -5.75 11.80
C ALA A 88 -2.60 -4.48 12.39
N GLU A 89 -1.76 -3.46 12.60
CA GLU A 89 -2.20 -2.15 13.08
C GLU A 89 -2.42 -1.22 11.87
N LEU A 90 -3.67 -1.03 11.48
CA LEU A 90 -4.01 -0.20 10.34
C LEU A 90 -4.63 1.14 10.76
N LYS A 91 -4.29 2.21 10.05
CA LYS A 91 -4.85 3.54 10.29
C LYS A 91 -5.14 4.30 9.00
N THR A 92 -6.02 5.28 9.09
CA THR A 92 -6.24 6.24 7.99
C THR A 92 -5.15 7.31 8.03
N ALA A 93 -4.36 7.43 6.95
CA ALA A 93 -3.33 8.45 6.80
C ALA A 93 -2.97 8.66 5.33
N GLY A 94 -2.49 9.87 5.00
CA GLY A 94 -1.96 10.17 3.67
C GLY A 94 -0.48 9.80 3.56
N ILE A 95 -0.05 9.40 2.36
CA ILE A 95 1.32 8.97 2.09
C ILE A 95 2.36 10.08 2.17
N LEU A 96 1.94 11.34 2.07
CA LEU A 96 2.83 12.51 2.19
C LEU A 96 3.11 12.89 3.65
N SER A 97 2.30 12.40 4.59
CA SER A 97 2.44 12.66 6.03
C SER A 97 1.79 11.51 6.79
N THR A 98 2.56 10.46 7.01
CA THR A 98 2.06 9.21 7.59
C THR A 98 1.79 9.27 9.08
N GLY A 99 2.38 10.26 9.78
CA GLY A 99 2.30 10.40 11.24
C GLY A 99 3.11 9.36 12.02
N TYR A 100 3.93 8.55 11.36
CA TYR A 100 4.92 7.70 12.03
C TYR A 100 6.20 8.49 12.33
N ALA A 101 6.90 8.11 13.39
CA ALA A 101 8.21 8.68 13.73
C ALA A 101 9.29 8.22 12.73
N ASP A 102 10.42 8.96 12.71
CA ASP A 102 11.59 8.60 11.91
C ASP A 102 12.10 7.21 12.31
N GLY A 103 12.47 6.39 11.33
CA GLY A 103 13.08 5.11 11.58
C GLY A 103 12.22 4.12 12.39
N THR A 104 10.92 4.13 12.18
CA THR A 104 9.98 3.23 12.89
C THR A 104 10.09 1.79 12.40
N PHE A 105 10.24 1.56 11.09
CA PHE A 105 10.11 0.24 10.48
C PHE A 105 11.44 -0.32 9.96
N ASP A 106 11.62 -1.64 10.06
CA ASP A 106 12.73 -2.32 9.39
C ASP A 106 12.53 -2.37 7.88
N GLY A 107 11.27 -2.44 7.43
CA GLY A 107 10.89 -2.43 6.03
C GLY A 107 9.61 -1.64 5.78
N VAL A 108 9.52 -1.06 4.59
CA VAL A 108 8.31 -0.41 4.08
C VAL A 108 8.00 -1.01 2.72
N VAL A 109 6.75 -1.40 2.52
CA VAL A 109 6.23 -1.90 1.24
C VAL A 109 5.17 -0.90 0.76
N CYS A 110 5.29 -0.49 -0.50
CA CYS A 110 4.33 0.41 -1.15
C CYS A 110 4.02 -0.16 -2.53
N ARG A 111 2.84 -0.75 -2.67
CA ARG A 111 2.45 -1.48 -3.87
C ARG A 111 1.38 -0.73 -4.63
N ASP A 112 1.68 -0.42 -5.90
CA ASP A 112 0.73 0.12 -6.87
C ASP A 112 0.02 1.39 -6.32
N VAL A 113 0.82 2.31 -5.74
CA VAL A 113 0.35 3.56 -5.14
C VAL A 113 1.02 4.79 -5.76
N LEU A 114 2.33 4.72 -5.98
CA LEU A 114 3.11 5.87 -6.45
C LEU A 114 2.75 6.29 -7.89
N ASP A 115 2.32 5.35 -8.69
CA ASP A 115 1.83 5.53 -10.06
C ASP A 115 0.50 6.31 -10.14
N HIS A 116 -0.25 6.33 -9.04
CA HIS A 116 -1.46 7.14 -8.92
C HIS A 116 -1.19 8.59 -8.47
N LEU A 117 0.05 8.94 -8.18
CA LEU A 117 0.42 10.28 -7.71
C LEU A 117 1.06 11.13 -8.81
N PRO A 118 0.81 12.45 -8.84
CA PRO A 118 1.63 13.37 -9.61
C PRO A 118 3.11 13.19 -9.26
N ARG A 119 4.00 13.34 -10.24
CA ARG A 119 5.45 13.09 -10.07
C ARG A 119 6.05 13.78 -8.83
N ALA A 120 5.69 15.04 -8.59
CA ALA A 120 6.19 15.78 -7.44
C ALA A 120 5.71 15.18 -6.10
N GLU A 121 4.45 14.71 -6.03
CA GLU A 121 3.89 14.04 -4.86
C GLU A 121 4.51 12.64 -4.68
N ALA A 122 4.71 11.88 -5.77
CA ALA A 122 5.39 10.59 -5.71
C ALA A 122 6.82 10.73 -5.14
N ALA A 123 7.58 11.74 -5.58
CA ALA A 123 8.90 12.03 -5.05
C ALA A 123 8.88 12.42 -3.55
N ALA A 124 7.86 13.16 -3.12
CA ALA A 124 7.67 13.50 -1.70
C ALA A 124 7.26 12.27 -0.89
N ALA A 125 6.39 11.42 -1.42
CA ALA A 125 6.00 10.16 -0.80
C ALA A 125 7.20 9.24 -0.57
N VAL A 126 8.07 9.06 -1.57
CA VAL A 126 9.30 8.26 -1.42
C VAL A 126 10.17 8.80 -0.27
N LYS A 127 10.31 10.12 -0.13
CA LYS A 127 11.07 10.72 0.99
C LYS A 127 10.42 10.39 2.34
N GLU A 128 9.10 10.46 2.43
CA GLU A 128 8.37 10.13 3.65
C GLU A 128 8.51 8.63 3.99
N LEU A 129 8.40 7.73 3.00
CA LEU A 129 8.60 6.30 3.20
C LEU A 129 10.03 5.99 3.65
N CYS A 130 11.04 6.66 3.07
CA CYS A 130 12.42 6.54 3.54
C CYS A 130 12.60 7.09 4.96
N ARG A 131 11.93 8.19 5.34
CA ARG A 131 12.01 8.78 6.69
C ARG A 131 11.51 7.82 7.76
N ILE A 132 10.41 7.12 7.52
CA ILE A 132 9.85 6.17 8.49
C ILE A 132 10.58 4.82 8.51
N THR A 133 11.47 4.58 7.54
CA THR A 133 12.32 3.39 7.49
C THR A 133 13.58 3.60 8.32
N LYS A 134 13.97 2.61 9.11
CA LYS A 134 15.22 2.64 9.90
C LYS A 134 16.44 2.78 9.00
N PRO A 135 17.52 3.42 9.48
CA PRO A 135 18.81 3.36 8.80
C PRO A 135 19.24 1.90 8.55
N GLY A 136 19.55 1.59 7.30
CA GLY A 136 19.87 0.20 6.88
C GLY A 136 18.63 -0.68 6.62
N GLY A 137 17.43 -0.16 6.80
CA GLY A 137 16.19 -0.84 6.43
C GLY A 137 15.96 -0.84 4.92
N ILE A 138 14.86 -1.45 4.48
CA ILE A 138 14.52 -1.61 3.08
C ILE A 138 13.17 -0.97 2.74
N VAL A 139 13.11 -0.25 1.63
CA VAL A 139 11.85 0.22 1.03
C VAL A 139 11.66 -0.52 -0.29
N ILE A 140 10.50 -1.16 -0.46
CA ILE A 140 10.13 -1.85 -1.69
C ILE A 140 8.86 -1.21 -2.21
N PHE A 141 8.85 -0.80 -3.47
CA PHE A 141 7.63 -0.36 -4.14
C PHE A 141 7.48 -1.05 -5.48
N THR A 142 6.23 -1.25 -5.88
CA THR A 142 5.85 -1.71 -7.21
C THR A 142 5.10 -0.58 -7.91
N LEU A 143 5.17 -0.59 -9.23
CA LEU A 143 4.48 0.34 -10.10
C LEU A 143 3.82 -0.49 -11.19
N ASP A 144 2.59 -0.15 -11.54
CA ASP A 144 1.99 -0.72 -12.73
C ASP A 144 2.71 -0.19 -13.97
N PRO A 145 3.08 -1.08 -14.91
CA PRO A 145 3.67 -0.63 -16.16
C PRO A 145 2.65 0.20 -16.94
N LEU A 146 3.11 1.31 -17.52
CA LEU A 146 2.30 2.09 -18.47
C LEU A 146 2.14 1.26 -19.76
N ASP A 147 1.10 0.46 -19.82
CA ASP A 147 0.78 -0.36 -20.99
C ASP A 147 -0.01 0.43 -22.08
N GLU A 148 -0.33 -0.24 -23.19
CA GLU A 148 -1.07 0.39 -24.28
C GLU A 148 -2.51 0.73 -23.90
N GLU A 149 -3.12 -0.01 -22.96
CA GLU A 149 -4.48 0.24 -22.50
C GLU A 149 -4.56 1.60 -21.81
N TYR A 150 -3.65 1.89 -20.88
CA TYR A 150 -3.55 3.21 -20.24
C TYR A 150 -3.25 4.34 -21.22
N ARG A 151 -2.49 4.07 -22.28
CA ARG A 151 -2.18 5.09 -23.31
C ARG A 151 -3.37 5.41 -24.21
N THR A 152 -4.30 4.50 -24.36
CA THR A 152 -5.47 4.64 -25.25
C THR A 152 -6.69 5.20 -24.52
N GLU A 153 -6.71 5.16 -23.17
CA GLU A 153 -7.77 5.79 -22.40
C GLU A 153 -7.76 7.33 -22.53
N PRO A 154 -8.94 7.97 -22.53
CA PRO A 154 -9.00 9.44 -22.55
C PRO A 154 -8.29 10.04 -21.35
N HIS A 155 -7.22 10.74 -21.57
CA HIS A 155 -6.42 11.39 -20.54
C HIS A 155 -6.01 12.81 -20.96
N ARG A 156 -5.54 13.57 -19.99
CA ARG A 156 -4.87 14.86 -20.20
C ARG A 156 -3.43 14.74 -19.70
N VAL A 157 -2.54 15.48 -20.31
CA VAL A 157 -1.16 15.62 -19.82
C VAL A 157 -1.06 16.99 -19.17
N ASN A 158 -0.67 17.03 -17.89
CA ASN A 158 -0.46 18.28 -17.16
C ASN A 158 0.86 18.96 -17.59
N ALA A 159 1.15 20.14 -17.03
CA ALA A 159 2.37 20.89 -17.34
C ALA A 159 3.68 20.15 -16.94
N ASP A 160 3.59 19.21 -16.02
CA ASP A 160 4.71 18.40 -15.54
C ASP A 160 4.89 17.09 -16.34
N GLY A 161 4.00 16.85 -17.31
CA GLY A 161 4.00 15.66 -18.16
C GLY A 161 3.36 14.43 -17.53
N ASP A 162 2.58 14.60 -16.45
CA ASP A 162 1.84 13.50 -15.84
C ASP A 162 0.52 13.25 -16.59
N TYR A 163 0.13 11.99 -16.70
CA TYR A 163 -1.17 11.59 -17.21
C TYR A 163 -2.24 11.81 -16.13
N VAL A 164 -3.32 12.48 -16.50
CA VAL A 164 -4.46 12.77 -15.60
C VAL A 164 -5.72 12.22 -16.28
N TYR A 165 -6.35 11.24 -15.70
CA TYR A 165 -7.56 10.56 -16.17
C TYR A 165 -8.83 11.21 -15.65
#